data_e9a80d4a483ec833c721d0a8423e01be
#
_entry.id   e9a80d4a483ec833c721d0a8423e01be
#
_cell.length_a   1.000
_cell.length_b   1.000
_cell.length_c   1.000
_cell.angle_alpha   90.00
_cell.angle_beta   90.00
_cell.angle_gamma   90.00
#
_symmetry.space_group_name_H-M   'P 1'
#
loop_
_entity.id
_entity.type
_entity.pdbx_description
1 polymer ?
#
loop_
_entity_poly.entity_id
_entity_poly.type
_entity_poly.pdbx_seq_one_letter_code
_entity_poly.pdbx_strand_id
1 'polypeptide(L)'
;MEMRKRQRLDFLHHHCLSKKPTANFGVIPARDAGIQKKRNMDPSVSYLDDRKLYNESVVFSGIQPSGVLHLGNYLGAIKQWIDLQDKYKSLFCIVDLHAITANKLPASELKSNIFKTAAAYIACGIDPEKSIIFNQSTVSGHAELGWLLGCYTPIGWLNRMTQFKDKAGGDKQKASLGLYSYPVLMAADILLYQTKYVPVGDDQKQHLELARDIASAFNNHYKLDYFIVPEILTLDCTSRIMSLRDGTSKMSKSDPSEHSCINLDDTDDLIVKKIEKAKTDSILGFATLECRPEISNLVNIYSVLSNLNVEKVCEEVNKHDMKHFKKELADLIISVISPIRERMNDLLKDQFHLHEILKKGTEKAAEIATHNIKEIKDIIGFAQ
;
A
#
# COMPACT_ATOMS: atom_id res chain seq x y z
N MET A 1 -45.49 -35.65 38.17
CA MET A 1 -44.14 -35.75 37.59
C MET A 1 -43.48 -34.39 37.61
N GLU A 2 -43.55 -33.71 38.76
CA GLU A 2 -43.20 -32.29 38.91
C GLU A 2 -42.74 -31.99 40.34
N MET A 3 -41.84 -32.80 40.88
CA MET A 3 -41.30 -32.65 42.22
C MET A 3 -39.87 -33.23 42.38
N ARG A 4 -38.99 -33.04 41.40
CA ARG A 4 -37.57 -33.45 41.53
C ARG A 4 -36.58 -32.48 40.85
N LYS A 5 -36.89 -31.19 40.79
CA LYS A 5 -35.98 -30.16 40.24
C LYS A 5 -35.72 -28.95 41.15
N ARG A 6 -35.96 -29.08 42.47
CA ARG A 6 -35.70 -27.97 43.43
C ARG A 6 -34.76 -28.30 44.58
N GLN A 7 -33.81 -29.22 44.39
CA GLN A 7 -32.82 -29.52 45.44
C GLN A 7 -31.40 -29.63 44.89
N ARG A 8 -30.96 -28.73 44.03
CA ARG A 8 -29.57 -28.65 43.61
C ARG A 8 -29.03 -27.20 43.40
N LEU A 9 -29.58 -26.22 44.11
CA LEU A 9 -29.17 -24.82 43.98
C LEU A 9 -28.79 -24.15 45.30
N ASP A 10 -28.71 -24.87 46.43
CA ASP A 10 -28.42 -24.30 47.73
C ASP A 10 -27.12 -24.81 48.38
N PHE A 11 -26.11 -25.21 47.62
CA PHE A 11 -24.83 -25.69 48.16
C PHE A 11 -23.57 -24.99 47.64
N LEU A 12 -23.70 -23.73 47.12
CA LEU A 12 -22.52 -22.96 46.61
C LEU A 12 -22.51 -21.51 47.08
N HIS A 13 -23.10 -21.23 48.28
CA HIS A 13 -22.97 -19.93 48.94
C HIS A 13 -22.49 -20.14 50.37
N HIS A 14 -21.25 -20.46 50.58
CA HIS A 14 -20.42 -20.18 51.75
C HIS A 14 -19.09 -20.89 51.57
N HIS A 15 -18.06 -20.19 51.18
CA HIS A 15 -16.63 -20.32 51.37
C HIS A 15 -15.88 -19.87 50.10
N CYS A 16 -15.71 -18.59 49.96
CA CYS A 16 -14.55 -18.01 49.31
C CYS A 16 -14.45 -16.50 49.57
N LEU A 17 -14.34 -16.14 50.82
CA LEU A 17 -13.80 -14.85 51.24
C LEU A 17 -12.44 -15.14 51.84
N SER A 18 -11.37 -15.02 51.07
CA SER A 18 -10.02 -14.65 51.44
C SER A 18 -8.98 -15.25 50.50
N LYS A 19 -8.47 -14.44 49.66
CA LYS A 19 -7.09 -14.31 49.18
C LYS A 19 -7.10 -13.83 47.70
N LYS A 20 -7.10 -12.52 47.55
CA LYS A 20 -6.61 -11.90 46.30
C LYS A 20 -5.09 -12.19 46.21
N PRO A 21 -4.59 -12.76 45.14
CA PRO A 21 -3.19 -12.62 44.80
C PRO A 21 -3.01 -11.22 44.23
N THR A 22 -2.50 -10.30 45.00
CA THR A 22 -1.88 -9.08 44.50
C THR A 22 -0.66 -9.49 43.70
N ALA A 23 -0.80 -9.57 42.38
CA ALA A 23 0.34 -9.50 41.51
C ALA A 23 0.93 -8.10 41.68
N ASN A 24 1.90 -7.96 42.56
CA ASN A 24 2.82 -6.85 42.60
C ASN A 24 3.62 -6.86 41.30
N PHE A 25 3.12 -6.18 40.26
CA PHE A 25 4.00 -5.58 39.30
C PHE A 25 4.75 -4.51 40.05
N GLY A 26 6.00 -4.81 40.40
CA GLY A 26 6.91 -3.87 41.02
C GLY A 26 7.03 -2.65 40.10
N VAL A 27 6.29 -1.61 40.46
CA VAL A 27 6.60 -0.25 40.04
C VAL A 27 7.94 0.04 40.69
N ILE A 28 9.01 -0.01 39.90
CA ILE A 28 10.32 0.51 40.33
C ILE A 28 10.08 1.99 40.57
N PRO A 29 10.23 2.47 41.84
CA PRO A 29 10.06 3.88 42.11
C PRO A 29 11.13 4.63 41.31
N ALA A 30 10.71 5.65 40.57
CA ALA A 30 11.60 6.64 40.00
C ALA A 30 12.44 7.24 41.15
N ARG A 31 13.63 6.71 41.36
CA ARG A 31 14.62 7.38 42.18
C ARG A 31 15.12 8.59 41.42
N ASP A 32 14.94 9.71 41.98
CA ASP A 32 15.57 11.02 41.80
C ASP A 32 16.36 11.15 40.49
N ALA A 33 15.79 11.93 39.57
CA ALA A 33 16.50 12.53 38.46
C ALA A 33 17.48 13.58 39.04
N GLY A 34 18.50 13.09 39.74
CA GLY A 34 19.67 13.84 40.10
C GLY A 34 20.56 13.94 38.88
N ILE A 35 20.61 15.15 38.31
CA ILE A 35 21.68 15.67 37.46
C ILE A 35 22.04 14.73 36.29
N GLN A 36 21.25 14.74 35.23
CA GLN A 36 21.77 14.42 33.91
C GLN A 36 22.87 15.47 33.60
N LYS A 37 24.15 15.07 33.84
CA LYS A 37 25.24 15.69 33.10
C LYS A 37 24.85 15.61 31.63
N LYS A 38 24.63 16.79 31.00
CA LYS A 38 24.63 16.91 29.55
C LYS A 38 25.85 16.15 29.08
N ARG A 39 25.67 14.95 28.52
CA ARG A 39 26.67 14.40 27.64
C ARG A 39 26.76 15.43 26.52
N ASN A 40 27.84 16.18 26.49
CA ASN A 40 28.24 16.90 25.30
C ASN A 40 28.37 15.79 24.24
N MET A 41 27.33 15.63 23.41
CA MET A 41 27.50 14.93 22.15
C MET A 41 28.60 15.66 21.42
N ASP A 42 29.64 14.94 21.02
CA ASP A 42 30.75 15.46 20.25
C ASP A 42 30.13 16.15 19.03
N PRO A 43 30.31 17.48 18.83
CA PRO A 43 29.78 18.17 17.66
C PRO A 43 30.37 17.66 16.34
N SER A 44 31.41 16.80 16.40
CA SER A 44 32.05 16.19 15.24
C SER A 44 31.28 14.98 14.68
N VAL A 45 30.29 14.42 15.40
CA VAL A 45 29.35 13.45 14.85
C VAL A 45 28.22 14.22 14.18
N SER A 46 28.50 14.79 13.02
CA SER A 46 27.48 15.46 12.24
C SER A 46 26.61 14.44 11.53
N TYR A 47 25.52 13.99 12.17
CA TYR A 47 24.42 13.27 11.52
C TYR A 47 23.86 14.00 10.29
N LEU A 48 24.31 15.23 10.05
CA LEU A 48 23.91 16.08 8.93
C LEU A 48 24.84 15.95 7.71
N ASP A 49 26.08 15.49 7.86
CA ASP A 49 27.03 15.42 6.74
C ASP A 49 26.85 14.17 5.87
N ASP A 50 26.40 13.07 6.44
CA ASP A 50 26.09 11.85 5.67
C ASP A 50 24.80 12.01 4.84
N ARG A 51 23.89 12.92 5.20
CA ARG A 51 22.71 13.28 4.37
C ARG A 51 23.10 13.93 3.03
N LYS A 52 24.29 14.51 2.92
CA LYS A 52 24.81 15.05 1.64
C LYS A 52 25.18 13.97 0.62
N LEU A 53 25.28 12.70 1.05
CA LEU A 53 25.44 11.56 0.14
C LEU A 53 24.15 11.22 -0.61
N TYR A 54 22.98 11.68 -0.14
CA TYR A 54 21.69 11.48 -0.81
C TYR A 54 21.14 12.82 -1.32
N ASN A 55 21.82 13.39 -2.33
CA ASN A 55 21.36 14.63 -2.97
C ASN A 55 20.08 14.43 -3.81
N GLU A 56 19.57 13.18 -3.88
CA GLU A 56 18.40 12.80 -4.65
C GLU A 56 17.22 12.55 -3.73
N SER A 57 16.11 13.22 -4.01
CA SER A 57 14.86 12.96 -3.28
C SER A 57 14.39 11.53 -3.50
N VAL A 58 14.06 10.83 -2.40
CA VAL A 58 13.60 9.45 -2.42
C VAL A 58 12.09 9.41 -2.65
N VAL A 59 11.66 8.54 -3.57
CA VAL A 59 10.26 8.13 -3.77
C VAL A 59 10.07 6.71 -3.29
N PHE A 60 9.02 6.47 -2.52
CA PHE A 60 8.60 5.13 -2.09
C PHE A 60 7.16 4.85 -2.50
N SER A 61 6.94 3.70 -3.08
CA SER A 61 5.58 3.20 -3.32
C SER A 61 5.55 1.67 -3.32
N GLY A 62 4.35 1.08 -3.22
CA GLY A 62 4.24 -0.36 -3.21
C GLY A 62 2.84 -0.88 -3.48
N ILE A 63 2.76 -2.13 -3.94
CA ILE A 63 1.49 -2.83 -4.18
C ILE A 63 1.50 -4.15 -3.42
N GLN A 64 0.34 -4.48 -2.83
CA GLN A 64 0.13 -5.77 -2.17
C GLN A 64 0.04 -6.90 -3.20
N PRO A 65 0.76 -8.02 -3.01
CA PRO A 65 0.68 -9.18 -3.89
C PRO A 65 -0.58 -10.02 -3.60
N SER A 66 -1.75 -9.41 -3.71
CA SER A 66 -3.06 -10.02 -3.43
C SER A 66 -3.70 -10.70 -4.65
N GLY A 67 -2.94 -10.94 -5.71
CA GLY A 67 -3.35 -11.55 -6.97
C GLY A 67 -2.82 -10.78 -8.17
N VAL A 68 -3.32 -11.09 -9.38
CA VAL A 68 -2.90 -10.43 -10.62
C VAL A 68 -3.22 -8.94 -10.59
N LEU A 69 -2.32 -8.11 -11.11
CA LEU A 69 -2.57 -6.67 -11.25
C LEU A 69 -3.57 -6.42 -12.38
N HIS A 70 -4.35 -5.36 -12.24
CA HIS A 70 -5.37 -4.99 -13.21
C HIS A 70 -5.09 -3.60 -13.82
N LEU A 71 -5.81 -3.25 -14.88
CA LEU A 71 -5.69 -1.99 -15.59
C LEU A 71 -5.72 -0.77 -14.66
N GLY A 72 -6.55 -0.80 -13.60
CA GLY A 72 -6.59 0.26 -12.61
C GLY A 72 -5.29 0.40 -11.79
N ASN A 73 -4.56 -0.69 -11.52
CA ASN A 73 -3.23 -0.61 -10.90
C ASN A 73 -2.20 -0.02 -11.87
N TYR A 74 -2.26 -0.44 -13.15
CA TYR A 74 -1.36 0.06 -14.16
C TYR A 74 -1.55 1.56 -14.40
N LEU A 75 -2.76 2.00 -14.71
CA LEU A 75 -3.05 3.40 -15.04
C LEU A 75 -3.02 4.33 -13.81
N GLY A 76 -3.46 3.82 -12.65
CA GLY A 76 -3.56 4.59 -11.42
C GLY A 76 -2.26 4.69 -10.61
N ALA A 77 -1.24 3.86 -10.90
CA ALA A 77 0.00 3.85 -10.15
C ALA A 77 1.22 3.58 -11.04
N ILE A 78 1.34 2.39 -11.65
CA ILE A 78 2.59 1.92 -12.25
C ILE A 78 3.02 2.80 -13.44
N LYS A 79 2.09 3.24 -14.29
CA LYS A 79 2.38 4.14 -15.43
C LYS A 79 3.10 5.41 -14.97
N GLN A 80 2.72 5.93 -13.80
CA GLN A 80 3.34 7.13 -13.23
C GLN A 80 4.71 6.83 -12.62
N TRP A 81 4.92 5.65 -12.05
CA TRP A 81 6.21 5.25 -11.49
C TRP A 81 7.32 5.20 -12.54
N ILE A 82 6.95 4.88 -13.80
CA ILE A 82 7.89 4.88 -14.94
C ILE A 82 8.53 6.26 -15.12
N ASP A 83 7.72 7.32 -14.99
CA ASP A 83 8.23 8.69 -15.12
C ASP A 83 9.05 9.14 -13.88
N LEU A 84 8.75 8.55 -12.71
CA LEU A 84 9.44 8.89 -11.46
C LEU A 84 10.82 8.27 -11.36
N GLN A 85 11.03 7.07 -11.93
CA GLN A 85 12.34 6.38 -11.86
C GLN A 85 13.46 7.14 -12.55
N ASP A 86 13.14 8.02 -13.50
CA ASP A 86 14.11 8.85 -14.21
C ASP A 86 14.42 10.18 -13.49
N LYS A 87 13.59 10.54 -12.48
CA LYS A 87 13.69 11.82 -11.78
C LYS A 87 14.12 11.70 -10.33
N TYR A 88 13.89 10.55 -9.71
CA TYR A 88 14.07 10.33 -8.28
C TYR A 88 14.70 8.96 -8.01
N LYS A 89 15.38 8.86 -6.87
CA LYS A 89 15.74 7.54 -6.33
C LYS A 89 14.47 6.81 -5.92
N SER A 90 14.05 5.83 -6.72
CA SER A 90 12.75 5.19 -6.58
C SER A 90 12.86 3.79 -5.96
N LEU A 91 12.04 3.53 -4.93
CA LEU A 91 11.88 2.24 -4.29
C LEU A 91 10.45 1.76 -4.52
N PHE A 92 10.29 0.64 -5.22
CA PHE A 92 9.00 0.01 -5.51
C PHE A 92 8.91 -1.33 -4.79
N CYS A 93 8.19 -1.33 -3.68
CA CYS A 93 8.12 -2.44 -2.76
C CYS A 93 6.93 -3.36 -3.08
N ILE A 94 7.14 -4.67 -3.03
CA ILE A 94 6.07 -5.66 -3.01
C ILE A 94 5.72 -5.87 -1.54
N VAL A 95 4.58 -5.27 -1.08
CA VAL A 95 4.27 -5.18 0.35
C VAL A 95 3.52 -6.41 0.85
N ASP A 96 4.25 -7.51 0.94
CA ASP A 96 3.76 -8.83 1.31
C ASP A 96 3.40 -8.97 2.80
N LEU A 97 4.01 -8.21 3.71
CA LEU A 97 3.56 -8.12 5.10
C LEU A 97 2.17 -7.49 5.21
N HIS A 98 1.87 -6.49 4.37
CA HIS A 98 0.52 -5.93 4.31
C HIS A 98 -0.49 -6.92 3.73
N ALA A 99 -0.10 -7.79 2.81
CA ALA A 99 -1.00 -8.76 2.20
C ALA A 99 -1.60 -9.75 3.21
N ILE A 100 -0.87 -10.08 4.29
CA ILE A 100 -1.34 -11.02 5.32
C ILE A 100 -2.20 -10.39 6.42
N THR A 101 -2.42 -9.06 6.39
CA THR A 101 -3.19 -8.36 7.44
C THR A 101 -4.67 -8.64 7.39
N ALA A 102 -5.26 -8.69 6.19
CA ALA A 102 -6.69 -8.89 5.96
C ALA A 102 -7.02 -10.33 5.53
N ASN A 103 -6.26 -10.87 4.58
CA ASN A 103 -6.50 -12.20 4.00
C ASN A 103 -5.27 -13.09 4.19
N LYS A 104 -5.50 -14.29 4.74
CA LYS A 104 -4.45 -15.29 4.87
C LYS A 104 -4.48 -16.19 3.64
N LEU A 105 -3.76 -15.80 2.61
CA LEU A 105 -3.58 -16.62 1.41
C LEU A 105 -2.78 -17.90 1.71
N PRO A 106 -3.02 -19.00 0.98
CA PRO A 106 -2.13 -20.16 1.00
C PRO A 106 -0.69 -19.75 0.64
N ALA A 107 0.30 -20.37 1.29
CA ALA A 107 1.71 -19.99 1.11
C ALA A 107 2.18 -20.06 -0.35
N SER A 108 1.73 -21.07 -1.11
CA SER A 108 2.04 -21.20 -2.54
C SER A 108 1.45 -20.08 -3.37
N GLU A 109 0.26 -19.63 -3.02
CA GLU A 109 -0.42 -18.55 -3.73
C GLU A 109 0.24 -17.21 -3.45
N LEU A 110 0.56 -16.89 -2.19
CA LEU A 110 1.28 -15.67 -1.83
C LEU A 110 2.63 -15.61 -2.56
N LYS A 111 3.40 -16.72 -2.55
CA LYS A 111 4.66 -16.81 -3.27
C LYS A 111 4.49 -16.56 -4.77
N SER A 112 3.50 -17.19 -5.39
CA SER A 112 3.18 -16.97 -6.81
C SER A 112 2.82 -15.52 -7.11
N ASN A 113 2.01 -14.90 -6.24
CA ASN A 113 1.57 -13.51 -6.41
C ASN A 113 2.72 -12.50 -6.26
N ILE A 114 3.72 -12.78 -5.41
CA ILE A 114 4.94 -11.98 -5.29
C ILE A 114 5.67 -11.96 -6.65
N PHE A 115 5.93 -13.13 -7.25
CA PHE A 115 6.60 -13.21 -8.55
C PHE A 115 5.77 -12.56 -9.68
N LYS A 116 4.46 -12.77 -9.69
CA LYS A 116 3.56 -12.11 -10.65
C LYS A 116 3.60 -10.59 -10.52
N THR A 117 3.65 -10.07 -9.29
CA THR A 117 3.74 -8.62 -9.06
C THR A 117 5.09 -8.07 -9.52
N ALA A 118 6.20 -8.77 -9.24
CA ALA A 118 7.53 -8.39 -9.75
C ALA A 118 7.59 -8.38 -11.27
N ALA A 119 7.10 -9.46 -11.91
CA ALA A 119 7.03 -9.55 -13.36
C ALA A 119 6.17 -8.43 -13.96
N ALA A 120 5.05 -8.10 -13.34
CA ALA A 120 4.19 -7.00 -13.78
C ALA A 120 4.89 -5.63 -13.68
N TYR A 121 5.62 -5.34 -12.59
CA TYR A 121 6.38 -4.09 -12.47
C TYR A 121 7.35 -3.93 -13.64
N ILE A 122 8.17 -4.97 -13.89
CA ILE A 122 9.19 -4.94 -14.94
C ILE A 122 8.53 -4.91 -16.33
N ALA A 123 7.49 -5.70 -16.55
CA ALA A 123 6.78 -5.75 -17.82
C ALA A 123 6.11 -4.41 -18.16
N CYS A 124 5.58 -3.72 -17.17
CA CYS A 124 5.01 -2.38 -17.33
C CYS A 124 6.04 -1.29 -17.59
N GLY A 125 7.35 -1.55 -17.39
CA GLY A 125 8.41 -0.59 -17.71
C GLY A 125 9.23 -0.09 -16.53
N ILE A 126 9.04 -0.63 -15.32
CA ILE A 126 9.96 -0.36 -14.20
C ILE A 126 11.28 -1.05 -14.48
N ASP A 127 12.35 -0.27 -14.50
CA ASP A 127 13.71 -0.72 -14.77
C ASP A 127 14.42 -1.08 -13.45
N PRO A 128 14.79 -2.35 -13.21
CA PRO A 128 15.47 -2.77 -11.99
C PRO A 128 16.91 -2.22 -11.85
N GLU A 129 17.50 -1.69 -12.92
CA GLU A 129 18.80 -1.02 -12.83
C GLU A 129 18.65 0.45 -12.37
N LYS A 130 17.50 1.09 -12.61
CA LYS A 130 17.19 2.46 -12.17
C LYS A 130 16.48 2.49 -10.83
N SER A 131 15.64 1.48 -10.54
CA SER A 131 14.78 1.42 -9.36
C SER A 131 15.12 0.25 -8.47
N ILE A 132 14.88 0.39 -7.18
CA ILE A 132 15.02 -0.70 -6.21
C ILE A 132 13.69 -1.43 -6.12
N ILE A 133 13.62 -2.67 -6.65
CA ILE A 133 12.43 -3.53 -6.59
C ILE A 133 12.71 -4.66 -5.59
N PHE A 134 11.91 -4.79 -4.53
CA PHE A 134 12.15 -5.78 -3.48
C PHE A 134 10.87 -6.18 -2.75
N ASN A 135 10.95 -7.26 -1.95
CA ASN A 135 9.85 -7.68 -1.09
C ASN A 135 10.01 -7.09 0.31
N GLN A 136 8.93 -6.56 0.86
CA GLN A 136 8.90 -5.97 2.19
C GLN A 136 9.41 -6.93 3.28
N SER A 137 8.96 -8.19 3.27
CA SER A 137 9.32 -9.19 4.28
C SER A 137 10.80 -9.59 4.28
N THR A 138 11.53 -9.32 3.19
CA THR A 138 12.96 -9.64 3.09
C THR A 138 13.85 -8.59 3.77
N VAL A 139 13.29 -7.44 4.15
CA VAL A 139 13.99 -6.37 4.87
C VAL A 139 13.37 -6.23 6.26
N SER A 140 14.00 -6.80 7.28
CA SER A 140 13.47 -6.85 8.65
C SER A 140 13.21 -5.48 9.28
N GLY A 141 13.93 -4.45 8.81
CA GLY A 141 13.80 -3.06 9.27
C GLY A 141 12.37 -2.50 9.17
N HIS A 142 11.54 -2.97 8.23
CA HIS A 142 10.13 -2.57 8.14
C HIS A 142 9.33 -2.94 9.40
N ALA A 143 9.42 -4.20 9.80
CA ALA A 143 8.72 -4.70 10.99
C ALA A 143 9.34 -4.13 12.29
N GLU A 144 10.65 -4.00 12.34
CA GLU A 144 11.36 -3.43 13.48
C GLU A 144 10.98 -1.95 13.68
N LEU A 145 11.06 -1.14 12.62
CA LEU A 145 10.65 0.26 12.71
C LEU A 145 9.15 0.39 12.98
N GLY A 146 8.32 -0.49 12.42
CA GLY A 146 6.89 -0.52 12.72
C GLY A 146 6.60 -0.71 14.21
N TRP A 147 7.36 -1.59 14.89
CA TRP A 147 7.29 -1.72 16.34
C TRP A 147 7.75 -0.45 17.07
N LEU A 148 8.91 0.08 16.72
CA LEU A 148 9.46 1.27 17.35
C LEU A 148 8.49 2.46 17.23
N LEU A 149 8.01 2.76 16.02
CA LEU A 149 7.07 3.83 15.77
C LEU A 149 5.70 3.61 16.45
N GLY A 150 5.30 2.34 16.62
CA GLY A 150 4.11 1.99 17.39
C GLY A 150 4.15 2.50 18.83
N CYS A 151 5.34 2.61 19.43
CA CYS A 151 5.53 3.16 20.78
C CYS A 151 5.34 4.70 20.84
N TYR A 152 5.42 5.38 19.70
CA TYR A 152 5.20 6.84 19.57
C TYR A 152 3.85 7.18 18.95
N THR A 153 3.03 6.18 18.59
CA THR A 153 1.75 6.36 17.91
C THR A 153 0.59 6.21 18.90
N PRO A 154 -0.12 7.29 19.26
CA PRO A 154 -1.30 7.19 20.12
C PRO A 154 -2.41 6.33 19.49
N ILE A 155 -3.02 5.44 20.28
CA ILE A 155 -4.15 4.60 19.83
C ILE A 155 -5.29 5.45 19.24
N GLY A 156 -5.50 6.66 19.77
CA GLY A 156 -6.51 7.59 19.27
C GLY A 156 -6.32 8.00 17.81
N TRP A 157 -5.08 7.98 17.28
CA TRP A 157 -4.81 8.25 15.88
C TRP A 157 -5.29 7.10 15.01
N LEU A 158 -5.03 5.86 15.41
CA LEU A 158 -5.47 4.65 14.70
C LEU A 158 -6.99 4.50 14.71
N ASN A 159 -7.66 4.89 15.81
CA ASN A 159 -9.12 4.84 15.91
C ASN A 159 -9.84 5.74 14.90
N ARG A 160 -9.15 6.78 14.38
CA ARG A 160 -9.70 7.69 13.36
C ARG A 160 -9.58 7.15 11.94
N MET A 161 -8.76 6.10 11.73
CA MET A 161 -8.54 5.52 10.40
C MET A 161 -9.81 4.86 9.87
N THR A 162 -10.29 5.33 8.72
CA THR A 162 -11.55 4.87 8.11
C THR A 162 -11.42 3.46 7.57
N GLN A 163 -10.31 3.12 6.92
CA GLN A 163 -10.10 1.81 6.31
C GLN A 163 -10.11 0.64 7.30
N PHE A 164 -9.73 0.86 8.58
CA PHE A 164 -9.90 -0.16 9.60
C PHE A 164 -11.38 -0.50 9.81
N LYS A 165 -12.22 0.53 9.84
CA LYS A 165 -13.67 0.35 10.02
C LYS A 165 -14.29 -0.42 8.87
N ASP A 166 -13.86 -0.13 7.65
CA ASP A 166 -14.37 -0.76 6.43
C ASP A 166 -13.91 -2.22 6.31
N LYS A 167 -12.63 -2.51 6.57
CA LYS A 167 -12.05 -3.86 6.47
C LYS A 167 -12.39 -4.78 7.64
N ALA A 168 -12.61 -4.24 8.84
CA ALA A 168 -13.02 -5.03 10.01
C ALA A 168 -14.45 -5.54 9.90
N GLY A 169 -15.27 -4.98 8.98
CA GLY A 169 -16.68 -5.36 8.84
C GLY A 169 -17.48 -5.06 10.11
N GLY A 170 -18.62 -5.77 10.29
CA GLY A 170 -19.48 -5.60 11.46
C GLY A 170 -18.93 -6.18 12.77
N ASP A 171 -17.91 -7.05 12.71
CA ASP A 171 -17.38 -7.75 13.88
C ASP A 171 -15.91 -7.36 14.16
N LYS A 172 -15.76 -6.23 14.84
CA LYS A 172 -14.44 -5.72 15.24
C LYS A 172 -13.65 -6.64 16.16
N GLN A 173 -14.33 -7.57 16.86
CA GLN A 173 -13.68 -8.50 17.78
C GLN A 173 -12.88 -9.58 17.05
N LYS A 174 -13.22 -9.85 15.78
CA LYS A 174 -12.48 -10.80 14.94
C LYS A 174 -11.34 -10.16 14.16
N ALA A 175 -11.22 -8.83 14.17
CA ALA A 175 -10.14 -8.13 13.50
C ALA A 175 -8.79 -8.45 14.16
N SER A 176 -7.78 -8.76 13.35
CA SER A 176 -6.43 -9.02 13.86
C SER A 176 -5.76 -7.73 14.33
N LEU A 177 -4.79 -7.86 15.25
CA LEU A 177 -3.94 -6.74 15.65
C LEU A 177 -3.21 -6.15 14.43
N GLY A 178 -2.76 -6.99 13.50
CA GLY A 178 -2.12 -6.54 12.26
C GLY A 178 -3.03 -5.64 11.41
N LEU A 179 -4.33 -5.96 11.34
CA LEU A 179 -5.30 -5.09 10.63
C LEU A 179 -5.52 -3.76 11.35
N TYR A 180 -5.36 -3.71 12.66
CA TYR A 180 -5.46 -2.46 13.43
C TYR A 180 -4.20 -1.60 13.32
N SER A 181 -3.02 -2.23 13.34
CA SER A 181 -1.72 -1.55 13.40
C SER A 181 -1.03 -1.38 12.05
N TYR A 182 -1.57 -1.93 10.93
CA TYR A 182 -0.92 -1.81 9.62
C TYR A 182 -0.64 -0.35 9.17
N PRO A 183 -1.39 0.68 9.58
CA PRO A 183 -1.03 2.05 9.21
C PRO A 183 0.31 2.51 9.81
N VAL A 184 0.71 1.95 10.96
CA VAL A 184 2.04 2.19 11.54
C VAL A 184 3.14 1.48 10.76
N LEU A 185 2.87 0.25 10.29
CA LEU A 185 3.79 -0.45 9.38
C LEU A 185 3.95 0.31 8.06
N MET A 186 2.88 0.87 7.51
CA MET A 186 2.97 1.72 6.31
C MET A 186 3.78 3.00 6.58
N ALA A 187 3.63 3.62 7.74
CA ALA A 187 4.49 4.74 8.13
C ALA A 187 5.96 4.30 8.22
N ALA A 188 6.23 3.12 8.78
CA ALA A 188 7.57 2.55 8.83
C ALA A 188 8.14 2.30 7.43
N ASP A 189 7.35 1.76 6.49
CA ASP A 189 7.76 1.54 5.10
C ASP A 189 8.29 2.83 4.45
N ILE A 190 7.60 3.94 4.70
CA ILE A 190 7.92 5.26 4.15
C ILE A 190 9.14 5.86 4.85
N LEU A 191 9.12 5.89 6.18
CA LEU A 191 10.11 6.60 6.99
C LEU A 191 11.45 5.86 7.04
N LEU A 192 11.46 4.54 6.86
CA LEU A 192 12.66 3.70 6.87
C LEU A 192 13.70 4.14 5.81
N TYR A 193 13.24 4.68 4.70
CA TYR A 193 14.08 5.10 3.58
C TYR A 193 14.24 6.62 3.47
N GLN A 194 13.89 7.38 4.51
CA GLN A 194 13.92 8.85 4.48
C GLN A 194 13.17 9.40 3.26
N THR A 195 12.01 8.82 2.99
CA THR A 195 11.21 9.13 1.80
C THR A 195 10.71 10.56 1.83
N LYS A 196 10.96 11.31 0.77
CA LYS A 196 10.44 12.66 0.59
C LYS A 196 9.08 12.67 -0.10
N TYR A 197 8.91 11.87 -1.14
CA TYR A 197 7.70 11.87 -1.95
C TYR A 197 7.03 10.50 -2.00
N VAL A 198 5.73 10.50 -1.80
CA VAL A 198 4.91 9.28 -1.87
C VAL A 198 3.79 9.51 -2.90
N PRO A 199 3.84 8.83 -4.06
CA PRO A 199 2.76 8.86 -5.03
C PRO A 199 1.58 8.02 -4.50
N VAL A 200 0.52 8.68 -4.07
CA VAL A 200 -0.66 8.02 -3.51
C VAL A 200 -1.95 8.56 -4.12
N GLY A 201 -2.92 7.66 -4.31
CA GLY A 201 -4.29 8.05 -4.61
C GLY A 201 -5.01 8.63 -3.38
N ASP A 202 -6.18 9.21 -3.60
CA ASP A 202 -6.98 9.89 -2.57
C ASP A 202 -7.31 9.00 -1.37
N ASP A 203 -7.50 7.70 -1.59
CA ASP A 203 -7.81 6.71 -0.56
C ASP A 203 -6.64 6.44 0.39
N GLN A 204 -5.42 6.84 0.05
CA GLN A 204 -4.23 6.66 0.88
C GLN A 204 -3.77 7.96 1.57
N LYS A 205 -4.39 9.10 1.28
CA LYS A 205 -4.01 10.40 1.88
C LYS A 205 -4.03 10.34 3.41
N GLN A 206 -5.05 9.73 4.01
CA GLN A 206 -5.16 9.61 5.47
C GLN A 206 -4.01 8.80 6.09
N HIS A 207 -3.52 7.78 5.40
CA HIS A 207 -2.37 6.99 5.87
C HIS A 207 -1.07 7.80 5.79
N LEU A 208 -0.91 8.60 4.74
CA LEU A 208 0.27 9.45 4.61
C LEU A 208 0.26 10.57 5.65
N GLU A 209 -0.90 11.16 5.96
CA GLU A 209 -1.02 12.12 7.07
C GLU A 209 -0.62 11.48 8.41
N LEU A 210 -1.03 10.23 8.66
CA LEU A 210 -0.57 9.51 9.85
C LEU A 210 0.96 9.33 9.87
N ALA A 211 1.58 9.00 8.72
CA ALA A 211 3.04 8.88 8.63
C ALA A 211 3.74 10.21 8.92
N ARG A 212 3.17 11.34 8.45
CA ARG A 212 3.64 12.71 8.75
C ARG A 212 3.54 13.05 10.24
N ASP A 213 2.39 12.72 10.85
CA ASP A 213 2.16 12.92 12.28
C ASP A 213 3.17 12.11 13.12
N ILE A 214 3.41 10.84 12.75
CA ILE A 214 4.39 9.97 13.44
C ILE A 214 5.81 10.51 13.29
N ALA A 215 6.23 10.92 12.08
CA ALA A 215 7.53 11.52 11.85
C ALA A 215 7.73 12.77 12.70
N SER A 216 6.72 13.66 12.70
CA SER A 216 6.74 14.90 13.49
C SER A 216 6.76 14.63 15.00
N ALA A 217 6.01 13.65 15.47
CA ALA A 217 6.01 13.27 16.89
C ALA A 217 7.37 12.76 17.35
N PHE A 218 8.02 11.89 16.55
CA PHE A 218 9.36 11.38 16.83
C PHE A 218 10.39 12.53 16.84
N ASN A 219 10.42 13.35 15.79
CA ASN A 219 11.33 14.48 15.66
C ASN A 219 11.19 15.45 16.83
N ASN A 220 9.95 15.81 17.22
CA ASN A 220 9.68 16.67 18.35
C ASN A 220 10.09 16.07 19.69
N HIS A 221 9.88 14.77 19.88
CA HIS A 221 10.24 14.07 21.12
C HIS A 221 11.75 14.12 21.38
N TYR A 222 12.53 13.86 20.33
CA TYR A 222 14.00 13.88 20.44
C TYR A 222 14.63 15.25 20.14
N LYS A 223 13.82 16.25 19.74
CA LYS A 223 14.27 17.59 19.32
C LYS A 223 15.30 17.54 18.20
N LEU A 224 15.06 16.71 17.23
CA LEU A 224 15.88 16.45 16.04
C LEU A 224 15.00 16.49 14.80
N ASP A 225 15.56 16.91 13.67
CA ASP A 225 14.90 16.76 12.36
C ASP A 225 15.42 15.49 11.67
N TYR A 226 15.20 14.32 12.34
CA TYR A 226 15.71 13.05 11.84
C TYR A 226 14.87 12.52 10.68
N PHE A 227 13.57 12.28 10.88
CA PHE A 227 12.72 11.84 9.79
C PHE A 227 12.35 13.00 8.86
N ILE A 228 12.52 12.79 7.56
CA ILE A 228 11.91 13.64 6.55
C ILE A 228 10.40 13.48 6.66
N VAL A 229 9.66 14.59 6.81
CA VAL A 229 8.20 14.57 6.78
C VAL A 229 7.76 14.37 5.33
N PRO A 230 7.14 13.23 4.98
CA PRO A 230 6.87 12.90 3.59
C PRO A 230 5.77 13.79 2.98
N GLU A 231 5.90 14.05 1.68
CA GLU A 231 4.96 14.86 0.91
C GLU A 231 4.17 13.99 -0.07
N ILE A 232 2.89 14.35 -0.29
CA ILE A 232 2.09 13.73 -1.34
C ILE A 232 2.67 14.17 -2.69
N LEU A 233 3.05 13.20 -3.51
CA LEU A 233 3.31 13.49 -4.91
C LEU A 233 1.99 13.36 -5.68
N THR A 234 1.33 14.52 -5.87
CA THR A 234 0.14 14.58 -6.72
C THR A 234 0.60 14.58 -8.17
N LEU A 235 0.21 13.55 -8.89
CA LEU A 235 0.50 13.45 -10.32
C LEU A 235 -0.74 13.89 -11.10
N ASP A 236 -0.56 14.73 -12.08
CA ASP A 236 -1.63 15.46 -12.80
C ASP A 236 -2.68 14.56 -13.50
N CYS A 237 -2.47 13.25 -13.55
CA CYS A 237 -3.31 12.28 -14.25
C CYS A 237 -3.69 11.04 -13.43
N THR A 238 -3.89 11.16 -12.11
CA THR A 238 -4.44 10.03 -11.33
C THR A 238 -5.93 9.83 -11.63
N SER A 239 -6.22 9.38 -12.82
CA SER A 239 -7.59 8.95 -13.15
C SER A 239 -7.91 7.71 -12.33
N ARG A 240 -8.80 7.87 -11.34
CA ARG A 240 -9.35 6.74 -10.61
C ARG A 240 -10.15 5.87 -11.56
N ILE A 241 -9.60 4.72 -11.92
CA ILE A 241 -10.28 3.77 -12.81
C ILE A 241 -11.34 3.02 -12.01
N MET A 242 -12.56 3.07 -12.51
CA MET A 242 -13.73 2.47 -11.85
C MET A 242 -14.04 1.10 -12.43
N SER A 243 -14.89 0.34 -11.75
CA SER A 243 -15.38 -0.97 -12.20
C SER A 243 -16.10 -0.83 -13.54
N LEU A 244 -15.93 -1.82 -14.44
CA LEU A 244 -16.66 -1.86 -15.71
C LEU A 244 -18.16 -2.17 -15.52
N ARG A 245 -18.56 -2.60 -14.32
CA ARG A 245 -19.95 -2.95 -13.96
C ARG A 245 -20.65 -1.89 -13.12
N ASP A 246 -19.85 -1.03 -12.46
CA ASP A 246 -20.33 0.03 -11.59
C ASP A 246 -19.35 1.20 -11.64
N GLY A 247 -19.67 2.23 -12.40
CA GLY A 247 -18.83 3.41 -12.55
C GLY A 247 -18.66 4.26 -11.28
N THR A 248 -19.33 3.90 -10.17
CA THR A 248 -19.19 4.56 -8.87
C THR A 248 -18.21 3.85 -7.93
N SER A 249 -17.91 2.57 -8.20
CA SER A 249 -17.02 1.73 -7.40
C SER A 249 -15.65 1.61 -8.06
N LYS A 250 -14.56 1.70 -7.27
CA LYS A 250 -13.18 1.53 -7.77
C LYS A 250 -13.01 0.14 -8.37
N MET A 251 -12.31 0.04 -9.52
CA MET A 251 -11.91 -1.25 -10.09
C MET A 251 -11.15 -2.07 -9.05
N SER A 252 -11.63 -3.28 -8.80
CA SER A 252 -11.10 -4.15 -7.74
C SER A 252 -11.17 -5.61 -8.13
N LYS A 253 -10.15 -6.39 -7.76
CA LYS A 253 -10.13 -7.85 -7.90
C LYS A 253 -11.13 -8.55 -6.99
N SER A 254 -11.55 -7.89 -5.90
CA SER A 254 -12.50 -8.46 -4.92
C SER A 254 -13.95 -8.40 -5.36
N ASP A 255 -14.22 -7.79 -6.52
CA ASP A 255 -15.56 -7.76 -7.10
C ASP A 255 -15.96 -9.19 -7.50
N PRO A 256 -17.14 -9.68 -7.12
CA PRO A 256 -17.60 -11.02 -7.48
C PRO A 256 -17.81 -11.23 -8.98
N SER A 257 -17.91 -10.14 -9.76
CA SER A 257 -18.06 -10.21 -11.21
C SER A 257 -16.69 -10.25 -11.90
N GLU A 258 -16.38 -11.33 -12.59
CA GLU A 258 -15.18 -11.44 -13.44
C GLU A 258 -15.09 -10.35 -14.53
N HIS A 259 -16.23 -9.77 -14.90
CA HIS A 259 -16.31 -8.70 -15.91
C HIS A 259 -16.15 -7.28 -15.32
N SER A 260 -15.87 -7.16 -14.04
CA SER A 260 -15.74 -5.85 -13.38
C SER A 260 -14.39 -5.19 -13.60
N CYS A 261 -13.33 -5.97 -13.88
CA CYS A 261 -11.98 -5.48 -14.07
C CYS A 261 -11.26 -6.17 -15.24
N ILE A 262 -10.30 -5.47 -15.83
CA ILE A 262 -9.37 -6.02 -16.82
C ILE A 262 -8.06 -6.30 -16.10
N ASN A 263 -7.65 -7.57 -16.10
CA ASN A 263 -6.36 -7.98 -15.54
C ASN A 263 -5.25 -7.85 -16.57
N LEU A 264 -4.00 -7.68 -16.13
CA LEU A 264 -2.84 -7.59 -17.04
C LEU A 264 -2.52 -8.92 -17.73
N ASP A 265 -3.06 -10.04 -17.26
CA ASP A 265 -2.93 -11.37 -17.87
C ASP A 265 -4.17 -11.80 -18.68
N ASP A 266 -5.18 -10.93 -18.81
CA ASP A 266 -6.36 -11.23 -19.65
C ASP A 266 -5.94 -11.40 -21.12
N THR A 267 -6.51 -12.39 -21.80
CA THR A 267 -6.35 -12.56 -23.25
C THR A 267 -7.08 -11.48 -24.03
N ASP A 268 -6.69 -11.24 -25.29
CA ASP A 268 -7.32 -10.23 -26.14
C ASP A 268 -8.83 -10.48 -26.29
N ASP A 269 -9.24 -11.73 -26.52
CA ASP A 269 -10.66 -12.12 -26.59
C ASP A 269 -11.41 -11.82 -25.29
N LEU A 270 -10.75 -12.00 -24.14
CA LEU A 270 -11.37 -11.73 -22.85
C LEU A 270 -11.52 -10.22 -22.60
N ILE A 271 -10.54 -9.43 -23.02
CA ILE A 271 -10.61 -7.95 -22.97
C ILE A 271 -11.80 -7.46 -23.80
N VAL A 272 -11.92 -7.94 -25.06
CA VAL A 272 -13.06 -7.60 -25.94
C VAL A 272 -14.39 -7.93 -25.24
N LYS A 273 -14.53 -9.15 -24.72
CA LYS A 273 -15.76 -9.58 -24.02
C LYS A 273 -16.08 -8.73 -22.79
N LYS A 274 -15.05 -8.34 -22.01
CA LYS A 274 -15.23 -7.51 -20.83
C LYS A 274 -15.69 -6.09 -21.21
N ILE A 275 -15.11 -5.48 -22.24
CA ILE A 275 -15.49 -4.16 -22.72
C ILE A 275 -16.89 -4.19 -23.38
N GLU A 276 -17.21 -5.19 -24.18
CA GLU A 276 -18.57 -5.35 -24.73
C GLU A 276 -19.63 -5.40 -23.63
N LYS A 277 -19.35 -6.14 -22.55
CA LYS A 277 -20.25 -6.28 -21.39
C LYS A 277 -20.14 -5.14 -20.39
N ALA A 278 -19.22 -4.19 -20.54
CA ALA A 278 -19.14 -3.03 -19.67
C ALA A 278 -20.47 -2.28 -19.65
N LYS A 279 -20.91 -1.92 -18.45
CA LYS A 279 -22.18 -1.22 -18.27
C LYS A 279 -22.12 0.17 -18.92
N THR A 280 -23.18 0.52 -19.61
CA THR A 280 -23.40 1.86 -20.22
C THR A 280 -24.85 2.23 -20.05
N ASP A 281 -25.17 3.51 -20.14
CA ASP A 281 -26.54 4.00 -20.15
C ASP A 281 -27.14 3.98 -21.57
N SER A 282 -28.41 4.40 -21.70
CA SER A 282 -29.13 4.48 -22.97
C SER A 282 -29.08 5.88 -23.60
N ILE A 283 -28.35 6.81 -23.04
CA ILE A 283 -28.26 8.19 -23.54
C ILE A 283 -27.30 8.22 -24.73
N LEU A 284 -27.76 8.78 -25.85
CA LEU A 284 -26.95 8.89 -27.05
C LEU A 284 -25.86 9.97 -26.92
N GLY A 285 -24.68 9.68 -27.49
CA GLY A 285 -23.56 10.61 -27.56
C GLY A 285 -22.74 10.74 -26.26
N PHE A 286 -21.71 11.56 -26.31
CA PHE A 286 -20.71 11.76 -25.26
C PHE A 286 -20.60 13.24 -24.84
N ALA A 287 -21.54 14.07 -25.28
CA ALA A 287 -21.48 15.53 -25.04
C ALA A 287 -21.55 15.92 -23.56
N THR A 288 -22.19 15.10 -22.74
CA THR A 288 -22.29 15.31 -21.28
C THR A 288 -21.87 14.04 -20.56
N LEU A 289 -20.83 14.14 -19.74
CA LEU A 289 -20.36 13.05 -18.89
C LEU A 289 -20.87 13.18 -17.44
N GLU A 290 -21.40 14.34 -17.08
CA GLU A 290 -22.00 14.57 -15.77
C GLU A 290 -23.15 13.59 -15.50
N CYS A 291 -23.15 12.99 -14.32
CA CYS A 291 -24.13 11.98 -13.91
C CYS A 291 -24.13 10.68 -14.74
N ARG A 292 -23.06 10.41 -15.51
CA ARG A 292 -22.90 9.19 -16.32
C ARG A 292 -21.63 8.43 -15.94
N PRO A 293 -21.54 7.89 -14.72
CA PRO A 293 -20.29 7.37 -14.17
C PRO A 293 -19.68 6.24 -15.00
N GLU A 294 -20.51 5.37 -15.60
CA GLU A 294 -20.02 4.26 -16.42
C GLU A 294 -19.36 4.75 -17.72
N ILE A 295 -20.01 5.68 -18.41
CA ILE A 295 -19.46 6.28 -19.66
C ILE A 295 -18.22 7.10 -19.34
N SER A 296 -18.28 7.93 -18.27
CA SER A 296 -17.14 8.72 -17.83
C SER A 296 -15.92 7.85 -17.54
N ASN A 297 -16.12 6.67 -16.94
CA ASN A 297 -15.05 5.71 -16.70
C ASN A 297 -14.42 5.17 -18.00
N LEU A 298 -15.23 4.79 -18.98
CA LEU A 298 -14.73 4.29 -20.28
C LEU A 298 -13.99 5.39 -21.05
N VAL A 299 -14.51 6.61 -21.06
CA VAL A 299 -13.86 7.77 -21.67
C VAL A 299 -12.54 8.10 -20.95
N ASN A 300 -12.50 8.05 -19.63
CA ASN A 300 -11.28 8.24 -18.84
C ASN A 300 -10.22 7.19 -19.16
N ILE A 301 -10.60 5.91 -19.28
CA ILE A 301 -9.67 4.84 -19.67
C ILE A 301 -9.08 5.15 -21.06
N TYR A 302 -9.93 5.52 -22.01
CA TYR A 302 -9.49 5.90 -23.37
C TYR A 302 -8.53 7.10 -23.33
N SER A 303 -8.90 8.16 -22.61
CA SER A 303 -8.11 9.39 -22.45
C SER A 303 -6.70 9.09 -21.92
N VAL A 304 -6.60 8.31 -20.84
CA VAL A 304 -5.29 7.98 -20.21
C VAL A 304 -4.43 7.08 -21.10
N LEU A 305 -5.05 6.18 -21.87
CA LEU A 305 -4.32 5.28 -22.77
C LEU A 305 -3.88 6.00 -24.06
N SER A 306 -4.73 6.86 -24.63
CA SER A 306 -4.41 7.61 -25.86
C SER A 306 -3.57 8.87 -25.61
N ASN A 307 -3.36 9.28 -24.34
CA ASN A 307 -2.79 10.57 -23.94
C ASN A 307 -3.54 11.78 -24.52
N LEU A 308 -4.84 11.65 -24.80
CA LEU A 308 -5.73 12.73 -25.19
C LEU A 308 -6.50 13.25 -23.98
N ASN A 309 -6.84 14.52 -23.95
CA ASN A 309 -7.76 15.02 -22.93
C ASN A 309 -9.20 14.53 -23.18
N VAL A 310 -10.01 14.53 -22.12
CA VAL A 310 -11.38 14.00 -22.14
C VAL A 310 -12.26 14.68 -23.21
N GLU A 311 -12.10 16.00 -23.39
CA GLU A 311 -12.87 16.78 -24.37
C GLU A 311 -12.59 16.29 -25.80
N LYS A 312 -11.32 16.10 -26.16
CA LYS A 312 -10.93 15.57 -27.47
C LYS A 312 -11.44 14.16 -27.70
N VAL A 313 -11.34 13.30 -26.68
CA VAL A 313 -11.91 11.95 -26.76
C VAL A 313 -13.41 12.03 -27.04
N CYS A 314 -14.16 12.87 -26.31
CA CYS A 314 -15.59 13.05 -26.55
C CYS A 314 -15.89 13.54 -27.96
N GLU A 315 -15.11 14.48 -28.52
CA GLU A 315 -15.24 14.96 -29.89
C GLU A 315 -15.01 13.86 -30.94
N GLU A 316 -14.01 13.02 -30.72
CA GLU A 316 -13.70 11.89 -31.60
C GLU A 316 -14.78 10.81 -31.56
N VAL A 317 -15.18 10.39 -30.37
CA VAL A 317 -16.13 9.27 -30.20
C VAL A 317 -17.58 9.67 -30.48
N ASN A 318 -17.93 10.96 -30.39
CA ASN A 318 -19.28 11.44 -30.79
C ASN A 318 -19.64 11.16 -32.25
N LYS A 319 -18.67 10.86 -33.08
CA LYS A 319 -18.87 10.52 -34.49
C LYS A 319 -19.37 9.08 -34.68
N HIS A 320 -19.33 8.28 -33.62
CA HIS A 320 -19.59 6.86 -33.65
C HIS A 320 -20.67 6.43 -32.66
N ASP A 321 -21.24 5.25 -32.86
CA ASP A 321 -22.14 4.64 -31.90
C ASP A 321 -21.37 4.00 -30.74
N MET A 322 -22.08 3.67 -29.66
CA MET A 322 -21.51 3.05 -28.47
C MET A 322 -20.80 1.71 -28.76
N LYS A 323 -21.29 0.96 -29.75
CA LYS A 323 -20.68 -0.32 -30.11
C LYS A 323 -19.31 -0.11 -30.77
N HIS A 324 -19.22 0.89 -31.64
CA HIS A 324 -17.96 1.25 -32.28
C HIS A 324 -16.95 1.78 -31.26
N PHE A 325 -17.38 2.70 -30.38
CA PHE A 325 -16.55 3.21 -29.29
C PHE A 325 -15.98 2.08 -28.40
N LYS A 326 -16.82 1.14 -27.99
CA LYS A 326 -16.37 -0.01 -27.19
C LYS A 326 -15.34 -0.88 -27.91
N LYS A 327 -15.50 -1.04 -29.24
CA LYS A 327 -14.52 -1.77 -30.05
C LYS A 327 -13.19 -1.02 -30.10
N GLU A 328 -13.20 0.27 -30.40
CA GLU A 328 -11.97 1.10 -30.42
C GLU A 328 -11.29 1.12 -29.06
N LEU A 329 -12.06 1.22 -27.95
CA LEU A 329 -11.51 1.15 -26.60
C LEU A 329 -10.88 -0.23 -26.33
N ALA A 330 -11.51 -1.32 -26.75
CA ALA A 330 -10.94 -2.66 -26.59
C ALA A 330 -9.64 -2.80 -27.36
N ASP A 331 -9.61 -2.35 -28.62
CA ASP A 331 -8.41 -2.39 -29.49
C ASP A 331 -7.27 -1.57 -28.86
N LEU A 332 -7.58 -0.38 -28.32
CA LEU A 332 -6.62 0.47 -27.62
C LEU A 332 -6.07 -0.21 -26.35
N ILE A 333 -6.93 -0.81 -25.54
CA ILE A 333 -6.51 -1.54 -24.32
C ILE A 333 -5.61 -2.73 -24.71
N ILE A 334 -5.98 -3.50 -25.72
CA ILE A 334 -5.22 -4.64 -26.23
C ILE A 334 -3.84 -4.17 -26.69
N SER A 335 -3.75 -3.09 -27.45
CA SER A 335 -2.47 -2.57 -27.94
C SER A 335 -1.46 -2.25 -26.81
N VAL A 336 -1.94 -1.93 -25.61
CA VAL A 336 -1.13 -1.64 -24.44
C VAL A 336 -0.89 -2.87 -23.56
N ILE A 337 -1.94 -3.67 -23.32
CA ILE A 337 -1.87 -4.80 -22.38
C ILE A 337 -1.20 -6.03 -22.99
N SER A 338 -1.38 -6.31 -24.30
CA SER A 338 -0.78 -7.49 -24.91
C SER A 338 0.74 -7.53 -24.82
N PRO A 339 1.48 -6.45 -25.14
CA PRO A 339 2.94 -6.45 -24.95
C PRO A 339 3.36 -6.61 -23.48
N ILE A 340 2.61 -6.02 -22.54
CA ILE A 340 2.86 -6.18 -21.10
C ILE A 340 2.66 -7.64 -20.69
N ARG A 341 1.55 -8.25 -21.09
CA ARG A 341 1.23 -9.65 -20.82
C ARG A 341 2.29 -10.61 -21.37
N GLU A 342 2.70 -10.42 -22.61
CA GLU A 342 3.75 -11.24 -23.25
C GLU A 342 5.05 -11.16 -22.45
N ARG A 343 5.50 -9.94 -22.14
CA ARG A 343 6.71 -9.74 -21.34
C ARG A 343 6.58 -10.30 -19.92
N MET A 344 5.40 -10.17 -19.28
CA MET A 344 5.13 -10.83 -17.99
C MET A 344 5.28 -12.34 -18.09
N ASN A 345 4.69 -12.95 -19.11
CA ASN A 345 4.74 -14.40 -19.31
C ASN A 345 6.18 -14.89 -19.53
N ASP A 346 6.98 -14.15 -20.25
CA ASP A 346 8.39 -14.50 -20.48
C ASP A 346 9.22 -14.38 -19.19
N LEU A 347 9.02 -13.31 -18.41
CA LEU A 347 9.66 -13.14 -17.11
C LEU A 347 9.26 -14.26 -16.12
N LEU A 348 8.00 -14.68 -16.13
CA LEU A 348 7.51 -15.75 -15.23
C LEU A 348 8.05 -17.14 -15.61
N LYS A 349 8.49 -17.37 -16.86
CA LYS A 349 9.20 -18.60 -17.26
C LYS A 349 10.60 -18.67 -16.66
N ASP A 350 11.25 -17.52 -16.47
CA ASP A 350 12.58 -17.42 -15.84
C ASP A 350 12.49 -16.91 -14.39
N GLN A 351 11.99 -17.78 -13.52
CA GLN A 351 11.89 -17.46 -12.08
C GLN A 351 13.24 -17.21 -11.42
N PHE A 352 14.32 -17.77 -11.95
CA PHE A 352 15.66 -17.51 -11.42
C PHE A 352 16.07 -16.06 -11.65
N HIS A 353 15.86 -15.56 -12.85
CA HIS A 353 16.15 -14.15 -13.17
C HIS A 353 15.32 -13.19 -12.31
N LEU A 354 14.02 -13.43 -12.15
CA LEU A 354 13.18 -12.63 -11.27
C LEU A 354 13.66 -12.67 -9.81
N HIS A 355 14.09 -13.85 -9.34
CA HIS A 355 14.62 -13.98 -7.99
C HIS A 355 15.91 -13.16 -7.80
N GLU A 356 16.82 -13.19 -8.77
CA GLU A 356 18.06 -12.40 -8.72
C GLU A 356 17.78 -10.88 -8.73
N ILE A 357 16.80 -10.43 -9.50
CA ILE A 357 16.36 -9.01 -9.47
C ILE A 357 15.87 -8.63 -8.07
N LEU A 358 14.95 -9.42 -7.51
CA LEU A 358 14.40 -9.16 -6.18
C LEU A 358 15.49 -9.24 -5.09
N LYS A 359 16.45 -10.17 -5.20
CA LYS A 359 17.56 -10.31 -4.29
C LYS A 359 18.48 -9.08 -4.31
N LYS A 360 18.88 -8.61 -5.50
CA LYS A 360 19.67 -7.38 -5.65
C LYS A 360 18.95 -6.16 -5.09
N GLY A 361 17.64 -6.06 -5.34
CA GLY A 361 16.82 -5.00 -4.77
C GLY A 361 16.74 -5.08 -3.25
N THR A 362 16.58 -6.29 -2.70
CA THR A 362 16.62 -6.53 -1.25
C THR A 362 17.95 -6.11 -0.63
N GLU A 363 19.07 -6.47 -1.24
CA GLU A 363 20.41 -6.10 -0.74
C GLU A 363 20.56 -4.58 -0.66
N LYS A 364 20.20 -3.84 -1.72
CA LYS A 364 20.22 -2.37 -1.74
C LYS A 364 19.27 -1.75 -0.70
N ALA A 365 18.05 -2.27 -0.59
CA ALA A 365 17.06 -1.78 0.38
C ALA A 365 17.47 -2.09 1.83
N ALA A 366 18.04 -3.28 2.09
CA ALA A 366 18.49 -3.69 3.41
C ALA A 366 19.70 -2.88 3.89
N GLU A 367 20.61 -2.49 3.00
CA GLU A 367 21.74 -1.61 3.33
C GLU A 367 21.23 -0.27 3.90
N ILE A 368 20.32 0.41 3.18
CA ILE A 368 19.71 1.66 3.63
C ILE A 368 18.94 1.45 4.94
N ALA A 369 18.13 0.41 5.01
CA ALA A 369 17.30 0.12 6.17
C ALA A 369 18.14 -0.15 7.42
N THR A 370 19.21 -0.93 7.30
CA THR A 370 20.10 -1.28 8.42
C THR A 370 20.81 -0.04 8.97
N HIS A 371 21.30 0.81 8.08
CA HIS A 371 21.93 2.08 8.46
C HIS A 371 20.94 2.95 9.25
N ASN A 372 19.75 3.20 8.70
CA ASN A 372 18.76 4.06 9.33
C ASN A 372 18.21 3.48 10.64
N ILE A 373 18.00 2.16 10.72
CA ILE A 373 17.59 1.50 11.98
C ILE A 373 18.64 1.67 13.06
N LYS A 374 19.92 1.56 12.71
CA LYS A 374 21.00 1.79 13.67
C LYS A 374 20.97 3.21 14.21
N GLU A 375 20.87 4.21 13.37
CA GLU A 375 20.76 5.61 13.80
C GLU A 375 19.53 5.86 14.68
N ILE A 376 18.36 5.29 14.30
CA ILE A 376 17.13 5.40 15.09
C ILE A 376 17.33 4.78 16.49
N LYS A 377 17.98 3.62 16.59
CA LYS A 377 18.29 2.98 17.86
C LYS A 377 19.24 3.81 18.72
N ASP A 378 20.22 4.45 18.12
CA ASP A 378 21.15 5.36 18.80
C ASP A 378 20.40 6.61 19.32
N ILE A 379 19.51 7.18 18.53
CA ILE A 379 18.63 8.30 18.95
C ILE A 379 17.74 7.90 20.12
N ILE A 380 17.14 6.70 20.07
CA ILE A 380 16.30 6.17 21.16
C ILE A 380 17.14 5.89 22.42
N GLY A 381 18.42 5.60 22.26
CA GLY A 381 19.34 5.32 23.36
C GLY A 381 19.46 3.84 23.71
N PHE A 382 19.21 2.96 22.75
CA PHE A 382 19.46 1.53 22.95
C PHE A 382 20.96 1.25 22.99
N ALA A 383 21.37 0.39 23.92
CA ALA A 383 22.73 -0.14 23.94
C ALA A 383 22.92 -1.09 22.73
N GLN A 384 23.97 -0.85 21.96
CA GLN A 384 24.33 -1.68 20.79
C GLN A 384 25.67 -2.40 21.05
#